data_a4006b23bfa4f8052eb36ac89847539b
#
_entry.id   a4006b23bfa4f8052eb36ac89847539b
#
_cell.length_a   1.000
_cell.length_b   1.000
_cell.length_c   1.000
_cell.angle_alpha   90.00
_cell.angle_beta   90.00
_cell.angle_gamma   90.00
#
_symmetry.space_group_name_H-M   'P 1'
#
loop_
_entity.id
_entity.type
_entity.pdbx_description
1 polymer ?
#
loop_
_entity_poly.entity_id
_entity_poly.type
_entity_poly.pdbx_seq_one_letter_code
_entity_poly.pdbx_strand_id
1 'polypeptide(L)'
;VGSAFVFLEASLELIPQKIRGHPAVRADAIRRGKRPEKILLDDSKHHTAMKSLEFREKRGRPDIVHQCLLLLLDSPLRDFEVYVHTLNGEIIWVNRETR
;
A
#
# COMPACT_ATOMS: atom_id res chain seq x y z
N VAL A 1 -15.40 17.96 17.80
CA VAL A 1 -15.51 16.63 17.22
C VAL A 1 -14.98 16.67 15.80
N GLY A 2 -13.97 15.88 15.49
CA GLY A 2 -13.38 15.83 14.17
C GLY A 2 -14.14 14.92 13.21
N SER A 3 -13.76 14.99 11.95
CA SER A 3 -14.25 14.09 10.91
C SER A 3 -13.25 12.97 10.70
N ALA A 4 -13.72 11.87 10.11
CA ALA A 4 -12.86 10.77 9.74
C ALA A 4 -13.03 10.49 8.24
N PHE A 5 -11.90 10.23 7.55
CA PHE A 5 -11.88 9.83 6.16
C PHE A 5 -11.37 8.39 6.07
N VAL A 6 -12.06 7.59 5.28
CA VAL A 6 -11.67 6.19 5.09
C VAL A 6 -11.52 5.91 3.61
N PHE A 7 -10.31 5.50 3.20
CA PHE A 7 -10.10 5.00 1.84
C PHE A 7 -10.46 3.52 1.82
N LEU A 8 -11.48 3.17 1.06
CA LEU A 8 -11.98 1.80 0.97
C LEU A 8 -11.26 1.02 -0.13
N GLU A 9 -11.01 -0.25 0.12
CA GLU A 9 -10.40 -1.18 -0.84
C GLU A 9 -9.11 -0.63 -1.45
N ALA A 10 -8.27 -0.01 -0.64
CA ALA A 10 -7.03 0.59 -1.11
C ALA A 10 -6.04 -0.49 -1.59
N SER A 11 -5.33 -0.17 -2.68
CA SER A 11 -4.30 -1.04 -3.27
C SER A 11 -3.00 -0.99 -2.46
N LEU A 12 -3.09 -1.26 -1.18
CA LEU A 12 -1.97 -1.20 -0.24
C LEU A 12 -1.91 -2.52 0.52
N GLU A 13 -0.84 -3.29 0.30
CA GLU A 13 -0.63 -4.56 0.99
C GLU A 13 0.84 -4.92 1.01
N LEU A 14 1.24 -5.72 1.98
CA LEU A 14 2.55 -6.35 1.97
C LEU A 14 2.55 -7.46 0.93
N ILE A 15 3.74 -7.85 0.44
CA ILE A 15 3.83 -8.87 -0.59
C ILE A 15 3.17 -10.17 -0.13
N PRO A 16 2.18 -10.70 -0.88
CA PRO A 16 1.49 -11.93 -0.52
C PRO A 16 2.44 -13.14 -0.49
N GLN A 17 2.18 -14.06 0.41
CA GLN A 17 3.00 -15.26 0.55
C GLN A 17 3.17 -16.04 -0.76
N LYS A 18 2.15 -16.07 -1.58
CA LYS A 18 2.14 -16.79 -2.86
C LYS A 18 3.30 -16.42 -3.77
N ILE A 19 3.75 -15.16 -3.73
CA ILE A 19 4.77 -14.66 -4.65
C ILE A 19 6.07 -14.26 -3.96
N ARG A 20 6.22 -14.50 -2.67
CA ARG A 20 7.44 -14.10 -1.92
C ARG A 20 8.70 -14.78 -2.45
N GLY A 21 8.58 -15.97 -3.02
CA GLY A 21 9.71 -16.70 -3.60
C GLY A 21 10.02 -16.34 -5.06
N HIS A 22 9.24 -15.47 -5.69
CA HIS A 22 9.48 -15.10 -7.08
C HIS A 22 10.79 -14.33 -7.23
N PRO A 23 11.58 -14.59 -8.30
CA PRO A 23 12.88 -13.91 -8.48
C PRO A 23 12.81 -12.39 -8.43
N ALA A 24 11.78 -11.77 -9.03
CA ALA A 24 11.63 -10.32 -9.01
C ALA A 24 11.44 -9.78 -7.59
N VAL A 25 10.69 -10.49 -6.76
CA VAL A 25 10.47 -10.11 -5.36
C VAL A 25 11.74 -10.30 -4.55
N ARG A 26 12.41 -11.42 -4.74
CA ARG A 26 13.66 -11.71 -4.01
C ARG A 26 14.75 -10.71 -4.34
N ALA A 27 14.90 -10.35 -5.62
CA ALA A 27 15.88 -9.37 -6.05
C ALA A 27 15.62 -8.00 -5.40
N ASP A 28 14.36 -7.57 -5.37
CA ASP A 28 13.97 -6.31 -4.73
C ASP A 28 14.24 -6.35 -3.22
N ALA A 29 13.93 -7.47 -2.58
CA ALA A 29 14.16 -7.64 -1.14
C ALA A 29 15.66 -7.54 -0.79
N ILE A 30 16.52 -8.18 -1.59
CA ILE A 30 17.96 -8.11 -1.40
C ILE A 30 18.46 -6.68 -1.58
N ARG A 31 18.02 -6.01 -2.63
CA ARG A 31 18.41 -4.63 -2.91
C ARG A 31 18.04 -3.69 -1.77
N ARG A 32 16.87 -3.91 -1.13
CA ARG A 32 16.39 -3.08 -0.03
C ARG A 32 16.92 -3.51 1.33
N GLY A 33 17.55 -4.67 1.43
CA GLY A 33 17.99 -5.22 2.70
C GLY A 33 16.82 -5.56 3.64
N LYS A 34 15.68 -5.98 3.08
CA LYS A 34 14.48 -6.31 3.83
C LYS A 34 13.98 -7.69 3.47
N ARG A 35 13.20 -8.29 4.36
CA ARG A 35 12.52 -9.55 4.07
C ARG A 35 11.31 -9.27 3.16
N PRO A 36 10.98 -10.17 2.21
CA PRO A 36 9.84 -9.96 1.32
C PRO A 36 8.53 -9.65 2.04
N GLU A 37 8.27 -10.29 3.17
CA GLU A 37 7.02 -10.08 3.93
C GLU A 37 6.94 -8.71 4.61
N LYS A 38 8.01 -7.92 4.55
CA LYS A 38 8.06 -6.57 5.11
C LYS A 38 8.01 -5.49 4.02
N ILE A 39 7.82 -5.87 2.77
CA ILE A 39 7.83 -4.95 1.63
C ILE A 39 6.41 -4.79 1.11
N LEU A 40 6.04 -3.55 0.77
CA LEU A 40 4.77 -3.28 0.11
C LEU A 40 4.78 -3.81 -1.32
N LEU A 41 3.70 -4.44 -1.72
CA LEU A 41 3.50 -4.87 -3.10
C LEU A 41 3.42 -3.62 -3.99
N ASP A 42 4.22 -3.59 -5.05
CA ASP A 42 4.33 -2.44 -5.94
C ASP A 42 4.40 -2.93 -7.39
N ASP A 43 3.37 -2.62 -8.18
CA ASP A 43 3.29 -3.05 -9.57
C ASP A 43 4.51 -2.60 -10.39
N SER A 44 5.09 -1.45 -10.10
CA SER A 44 6.26 -0.96 -10.81
C SER A 44 7.51 -1.82 -10.58
N LYS A 45 7.57 -2.56 -9.49
CA LYS A 45 8.74 -3.37 -9.10
C LYS A 45 8.49 -4.88 -9.14
N HIS A 46 7.25 -5.29 -8.95
CA HIS A 46 6.90 -6.70 -8.80
C HIS A 46 5.95 -7.19 -9.90
N HIS A 47 5.89 -6.46 -11.02
CA HIS A 47 4.92 -6.72 -12.08
C HIS A 47 4.92 -8.17 -12.58
N THR A 48 6.10 -8.73 -12.84
CA THR A 48 6.20 -10.10 -13.33
C THR A 48 5.71 -11.13 -12.32
N ALA A 49 5.96 -10.88 -11.04
CA ALA A 49 5.48 -11.77 -9.97
C ALA A 49 3.97 -11.66 -9.80
N MET A 50 3.39 -10.51 -10.07
CA MET A 50 1.96 -10.25 -9.87
C MET A 50 1.08 -10.95 -10.90
N LYS A 51 1.62 -11.47 -12.00
CA LYS A 51 0.84 -12.12 -13.06
C LYS A 51 0.02 -13.29 -12.54
N SER A 52 0.44 -13.95 -11.48
CA SER A 52 -0.27 -15.08 -10.89
C SER A 52 -1.30 -14.67 -9.85
N LEU A 53 -1.41 -13.39 -9.51
CA LEU A 53 -2.34 -12.93 -8.50
C LEU A 53 -3.72 -12.65 -9.10
N GLU A 54 -4.77 -12.98 -8.33
CA GLU A 54 -6.13 -12.59 -8.67
C GLU A 54 -6.30 -11.09 -8.50
N PHE A 55 -7.09 -10.47 -9.37
CA PHE A 55 -7.38 -9.03 -9.33
C PHE A 55 -6.11 -8.17 -9.35
N ARG A 56 -5.09 -8.63 -10.05
CA ARG A 56 -3.78 -7.94 -10.07
C ARG A 56 -3.88 -6.47 -10.51
N GLU A 57 -4.84 -6.14 -11.35
CA GLU A 57 -5.05 -4.78 -11.84
C GLU A 57 -5.51 -3.82 -10.73
N LYS A 58 -5.97 -4.35 -9.61
CA LYS A 58 -6.42 -3.57 -8.45
C LYS A 58 -5.42 -3.62 -7.30
N ARG A 59 -4.27 -4.25 -7.50
CA ARG A 59 -3.31 -4.49 -6.41
C ARG A 59 -1.98 -3.82 -6.70
N GLY A 60 -1.20 -3.59 -5.63
CA GLY A 60 0.17 -3.13 -5.77
C GLY A 60 0.32 -1.70 -6.27
N ARG A 61 -0.59 -0.80 -5.92
CA ARG A 61 -0.52 0.61 -6.31
C ARG A 61 -0.41 1.54 -5.10
N PRO A 62 0.65 1.38 -4.28
CA PRO A 62 0.85 2.25 -3.12
C PRO A 62 1.06 3.71 -3.53
N ASP A 63 1.53 3.97 -4.74
CA ASP A 63 1.71 5.31 -5.28
C ASP A 63 0.40 6.08 -5.35
N ILE A 64 -0.69 5.43 -5.78
CA ILE A 64 -2.01 6.06 -5.84
C ILE A 64 -2.49 6.42 -4.44
N VAL A 65 -2.37 5.49 -3.50
CA VAL A 65 -2.78 5.71 -2.11
C VAL A 65 -1.98 6.88 -1.52
N HIS A 66 -0.68 6.92 -1.75
CA HIS A 66 0.20 7.98 -1.26
C HIS A 66 -0.21 9.35 -1.80
N GLN A 67 -0.49 9.45 -3.11
CA GLN A 67 -0.93 10.71 -3.71
C GLN A 67 -2.25 11.19 -3.13
N CYS A 68 -3.21 10.29 -2.95
CA CYS A 68 -4.50 10.64 -2.34
C CYS A 68 -4.32 11.13 -0.91
N LEU A 69 -3.44 10.49 -0.13
CA LEU A 69 -3.15 10.91 1.22
C LEU A 69 -2.51 12.29 1.27
N LEU A 70 -1.56 12.57 0.38
CA LEU A 70 -0.91 13.89 0.32
C LEU A 70 -1.93 14.99 0.02
N LEU A 71 -2.82 14.77 -0.93
CA LEU A 71 -3.86 15.75 -1.28
C LEU A 71 -4.75 16.03 -0.08
N LEU A 72 -5.14 14.98 0.65
CA LEU A 72 -6.00 15.14 1.82
C LEU A 72 -5.28 15.84 2.96
N LEU A 73 -4.03 15.46 3.25
CA LEU A 73 -3.25 16.05 4.34
C LEU A 73 -2.86 17.51 4.06
N ASP A 74 -2.77 17.90 2.79
CA ASP A 74 -2.48 19.28 2.39
C ASP A 74 -3.73 20.16 2.34
N SER A 75 -4.92 19.59 2.54
CA SER A 75 -6.16 20.37 2.55
C SER A 75 -6.18 21.32 3.75
N PRO A 76 -7.00 22.38 3.68
CA PRO A 76 -7.13 23.33 4.79
C PRO A 76 -7.82 22.73 6.02
N LEU A 77 -8.45 21.58 5.90
CA LEU A 77 -9.07 20.89 7.02
C LEU A 77 -8.01 20.49 8.04
N ARG A 78 -8.30 20.66 9.31
CA ARG A 78 -7.33 20.39 10.39
C ARG A 78 -7.80 19.31 11.36
N ASP A 79 -9.08 19.20 11.57
CA ASP A 79 -9.62 18.35 12.62
C ASP A 79 -10.24 17.09 12.01
N PHE A 80 -9.39 16.21 11.51
CA PHE A 80 -9.84 14.95 10.94
C PHE A 80 -8.81 13.83 11.14
N GLU A 81 -9.27 12.60 11.08
CA GLU A 81 -8.44 11.41 11.10
C GLU A 81 -8.57 10.67 9.77
N VAL A 82 -7.52 9.97 9.38
CA VAL A 82 -7.47 9.22 8.12
C VAL A 82 -7.21 7.75 8.41
N TYR A 83 -8.04 6.90 7.84
CA TYR A 83 -7.89 5.45 7.90
C TYR A 83 -7.83 4.90 6.48
N VAL A 84 -7.05 3.86 6.29
CA VAL A 84 -6.98 3.14 5.03
C VAL A 84 -7.48 1.72 5.24
N HIS A 85 -8.56 1.35 4.54
CA HIS A 85 -9.09 0.00 4.54
C HIS A 85 -8.55 -0.71 3.30
N THR A 86 -7.67 -1.69 3.50
CA THR A 86 -7.01 -2.38 2.39
C THR A 86 -7.91 -3.45 1.77
N LEU A 87 -7.51 -3.92 0.59
CA LEU A 87 -8.22 -5.02 -0.08
C LEU A 87 -8.24 -6.30 0.75
N ASN A 88 -7.28 -6.47 1.64
CA ASN A 88 -7.19 -7.63 2.53
C ASN A 88 -7.99 -7.46 3.83
N GLY A 89 -8.75 -6.38 3.97
CA GLY A 89 -9.59 -6.14 5.14
C GLY A 89 -8.86 -5.54 6.32
N GLU A 90 -7.62 -5.12 6.15
CA GLU A 90 -6.87 -4.45 7.20
C GLU A 90 -7.27 -2.97 7.29
N ILE A 91 -7.27 -2.43 8.50
CA ILE A 91 -7.53 -1.01 8.72
C ILE A 91 -6.27 -0.37 9.28
N ILE A 92 -5.78 0.64 8.59
CA ILE A 92 -4.55 1.33 8.96
C ILE A 92 -4.88 2.78 9.32
N TRP A 93 -4.50 3.19 10.53
CA TRP A 93 -4.58 4.58 10.93
C TRP A 93 -3.36 5.33 10.40
N VAL A 94 -3.59 6.49 9.78
CA VAL A 94 -2.52 7.28 9.18
C VAL A 94 -2.16 8.43 10.11
N ASN A 95 -0.89 8.47 10.51
CA ASN A 95 -0.37 9.59 11.27
C ASN A 95 -0.14 10.79 10.32
N ARG A 96 -0.74 11.93 10.64
CA ARG A 96 -0.67 13.13 9.80
C ARG A 96 0.74 13.65 9.60
N GLU A 97 1.67 13.30 10.46
CA GLU A 97 3.07 13.71 10.34
C GLU A 97 3.89 12.79 9.43
N THR A 98 3.31 11.71 8.93
CA THR A 98 3.97 10.72 8.08
C THR A 98 3.82 11.09 6.60
N ARG A 99 4.43 12.12 6.16
CA ARG A 99 4.40 12.50 4.75
C ARG A 99 5.56 11.93 3.96
#